data_1367f6575b92e80969aa9cd3ad24481f
#
_entry.id   1367f6575b92e80969aa9cd3ad24481f
#
_cell.length_a   1.000
_cell.length_b   1.000
_cell.length_c   1.000
_cell.angle_alpha   90.00
_cell.angle_beta   90.00
_cell.angle_gamma   90.00
#
_symmetry.space_group_name_H-M   'P 1'
#
loop_
_entity.id
_entity.type
_entity.pdbx_description
1 polymer ?
#
loop_
_entity_poly.entity_id
_entity_poly.type
_entity_poly.pdbx_seq_one_letter_code
_entity_poly.pdbx_strand_id
1 'polypeptide(L)'
;YRGCSRPLVRDIPNDPFTHGRDGQGESFLPDSELPENPTHAVNAIIDLIRQHPGEITLVCLAPMTNIAMALRLAPDIKDKIVEVIAISGAFGLNEASFRHGRHASK
;
A
#
# COMPACT_ATOMS: atom_id res chain seq x y z
N TYR A 1 11.33 -4.57 -0.47
CA TYR A 1 10.78 -5.05 -1.76
C TYR A 1 10.24 -3.90 -2.57
N ARG A 2 10.64 -3.81 -3.81
CA ARG A 2 10.11 -2.80 -4.71
C ARG A 2 8.73 -3.23 -5.24
N GLY A 3 7.76 -2.34 -5.17
CA GLY A 3 6.40 -2.58 -5.64
C GLY A 3 6.10 -1.90 -6.97
N CYS A 4 4.82 -1.85 -7.31
CA CYS A 4 4.32 -1.19 -8.50
C CYS A 4 4.60 0.31 -8.44
N SER A 5 5.08 0.87 -9.54
CA SER A 5 5.35 2.30 -9.66
C SER A 5 4.16 3.11 -10.17
N ARG A 6 3.12 2.43 -10.63
CA ARG A 6 1.92 3.06 -11.19
C ARG A 6 0.64 2.39 -10.67
N PRO A 7 -0.45 3.15 -10.53
CA PRO A 7 -1.77 2.58 -10.29
C PRO A 7 -2.26 1.76 -11.48
N LEU A 8 -3.28 0.93 -11.25
CA LEU A 8 -3.84 0.06 -12.30
C LEU A 8 -4.62 0.82 -13.38
N VAL A 9 -5.26 1.91 -13.01
CA VAL A 9 -6.25 2.57 -13.88
C VAL A 9 -5.90 4.03 -14.17
N ARG A 10 -5.38 4.76 -13.19
CA ARG A 10 -5.09 6.19 -13.32
C ARG A 10 -3.70 6.50 -12.83
N ASP A 11 -3.04 7.45 -13.50
CA ASP A 11 -1.81 8.02 -12.97
C ASP A 11 -2.15 8.98 -11.83
N ILE A 12 -1.39 8.88 -10.74
CA ILE A 12 -1.53 9.79 -9.60
C ILE A 12 -0.27 10.64 -9.56
N PRO A 13 -0.40 11.97 -9.62
CA PRO A 13 0.75 12.83 -9.47
C PRO A 13 1.29 12.78 -8.04
N ASN A 14 2.56 13.06 -7.88
CA ASN A 14 3.14 13.28 -6.57
C ASN A 14 2.48 14.48 -5.91
N ASP A 15 2.39 14.46 -4.60
CA ASP A 15 1.86 15.57 -3.82
C ASP A 15 2.98 16.28 -3.06
N PRO A 16 3.69 17.21 -3.71
CA PRO A 16 4.78 17.95 -3.07
C PRO A 16 4.29 18.97 -2.05
N PHE A 17 3.03 19.37 -2.13
CA PHE A 17 2.46 20.36 -1.19
C PHE A 17 2.23 19.76 0.20
N THR A 18 1.85 18.49 0.27
CA THR A 18 1.57 17.81 1.54
C THR A 18 2.80 17.09 2.07
N HIS A 19 3.58 16.46 1.18
CA HIS A 19 4.67 15.55 1.58
C HIS A 19 6.07 16.06 1.25
N GLY A 20 6.19 17.27 0.69
CA GLY A 20 7.46 17.80 0.23
C GLY A 20 7.91 17.20 -1.10
N ARG A 21 9.00 17.73 -1.66
CA ARG A 21 9.51 17.28 -2.97
C ARG A 21 10.05 15.86 -2.95
N ASP A 22 10.61 15.43 -1.84
CA ASP A 22 11.15 14.09 -1.64
C ASP A 22 10.11 13.10 -1.11
N GLY A 23 8.87 13.54 -0.89
CA GLY A 23 7.81 12.73 -0.31
C GLY A 23 7.96 12.47 1.18
N GLN A 24 8.95 13.07 1.83
CA GLN A 24 9.30 12.86 3.25
C GLN A 24 9.32 14.17 4.03
N GLY A 25 8.53 15.15 3.61
CA GLY A 25 8.51 16.47 4.23
C GLY A 25 9.80 17.24 4.09
N GLU A 26 10.55 17.01 3.01
CA GLU A 26 11.87 17.62 2.74
C GLU A 26 12.89 17.35 3.85
N SER A 27 12.82 16.19 4.47
CA SER A 27 13.76 15.78 5.51
C SER A 27 15.15 15.43 4.97
N PHE A 28 15.28 15.25 3.66
CA PHE A 28 16.54 14.98 2.97
C PHE A 28 17.32 13.81 3.58
N LEU A 29 16.61 12.75 3.90
CA LEU A 29 17.23 11.55 4.44
C LEU A 29 18.17 10.92 3.41
N PRO A 30 19.34 10.40 3.84
CA PRO A 30 20.23 9.72 2.92
C PRO A 30 19.57 8.45 2.38
N ASP A 31 19.98 8.04 1.19
CA ASP A 31 19.55 6.78 0.61
C ASP A 31 19.97 5.60 1.52
N SER A 32 19.14 4.58 1.53
CA SER A 32 19.45 3.37 2.28
C SER A 32 20.66 2.65 1.67
N GLU A 33 21.61 2.25 2.52
CA GLU A 33 22.73 1.41 2.11
C GLU A 33 22.36 -0.07 1.98
N LEU A 34 21.16 -0.45 2.44
CA LEU A 34 20.69 -1.81 2.33
C LEU A 34 20.32 -2.13 0.89
N PRO A 35 20.76 -3.29 0.36
CA PRO A 35 20.38 -3.70 -0.98
C PRO A 35 18.87 -3.96 -1.06
N GLU A 36 18.27 -3.64 -2.20
CA GLU A 36 16.90 -4.03 -2.46
C GLU A 36 16.81 -5.54 -2.62
N ASN A 37 15.76 -6.13 -2.06
CA ASN A 37 15.45 -7.51 -2.34
C ASN A 37 14.97 -7.62 -3.80
N PRO A 38 15.52 -8.56 -4.60
CA PRO A 38 15.14 -8.70 -6.01
C PRO A 38 13.69 -9.15 -6.23
N THR A 39 13.05 -9.72 -5.22
CA THR A 39 11.65 -10.14 -5.31
C THR A 39 10.74 -8.93 -5.37
N HIS A 40 9.83 -8.92 -6.33
CA HIS A 40 8.81 -7.87 -6.42
C HIS A 40 7.88 -7.92 -5.20
N ALA A 41 7.45 -6.77 -4.70
CA ALA A 41 6.60 -6.67 -3.51
C ALA A 41 5.31 -7.49 -3.63
N VAL A 42 4.70 -7.56 -4.81
CA VAL A 42 3.50 -8.38 -5.06
C VAL A 42 3.77 -9.85 -4.75
N ASN A 43 4.88 -10.39 -5.27
CA ASN A 43 5.25 -11.78 -5.01
C ASN A 43 5.63 -12.00 -3.55
N ALA A 44 6.31 -11.04 -2.92
CA ALA A 44 6.64 -11.11 -1.51
C ALA A 44 5.39 -11.16 -0.63
N ILE A 45 4.39 -10.35 -0.93
CA ILE A 45 3.10 -10.36 -0.22
C ILE A 45 2.43 -11.72 -0.33
N ILE A 46 2.35 -12.26 -1.54
CA ILE A 46 1.75 -13.58 -1.78
C ILE A 46 2.48 -14.66 -0.98
N ASP A 47 3.80 -14.70 -1.09
CA ASP A 47 4.62 -15.71 -0.44
C ASP A 47 4.52 -15.65 1.08
N LEU A 48 4.59 -14.45 1.66
CA LEU A 48 4.49 -14.25 3.10
C LEU A 48 3.12 -14.67 3.65
N ILE A 49 2.06 -14.33 2.94
CA ILE A 49 0.71 -14.72 3.36
C ILE A 49 0.53 -16.23 3.29
N ARG A 50 1.06 -16.87 2.25
CA ARG A 50 1.00 -18.34 2.12
C ARG A 50 1.85 -19.07 3.15
N GLN A 51 2.98 -18.47 3.57
CA GLN A 51 3.84 -19.02 4.61
C GLN A 51 3.24 -18.86 6.01
N HIS A 52 2.41 -17.85 6.21
CA HIS A 52 1.82 -17.50 7.50
C HIS A 52 0.30 -17.34 7.40
N PRO A 53 -0.43 -18.39 7.00
CA PRO A 53 -1.88 -18.30 6.82
C PRO A 53 -2.57 -17.97 8.14
N GLY A 54 -3.45 -16.96 8.11
CA GLY A 54 -4.20 -16.55 9.29
C GLY A 54 -3.39 -15.78 10.34
N GLU A 55 -2.18 -15.34 10.01
CA GLU A 55 -1.29 -14.63 10.94
C GLU A 55 -0.98 -13.19 10.50
N ILE A 56 -1.27 -12.82 9.25
CA ILE A 56 -0.87 -11.53 8.69
C ILE A 56 -2.04 -10.55 8.64
N THR A 57 -1.79 -9.36 9.17
CA THR A 57 -2.61 -8.17 8.97
C THR A 57 -1.91 -7.25 8.00
N LEU A 58 -2.60 -6.82 6.96
CA LEU A 58 -2.08 -5.85 5.99
C LEU A 58 -2.46 -4.44 6.41
N VAL A 59 -1.47 -3.57 6.52
CA VAL A 59 -1.68 -2.15 6.78
C VAL A 59 -1.25 -1.37 5.54
N CYS A 60 -2.22 -0.79 4.86
CA CYS A 60 -2.01 -0.12 3.59
C CYS A 60 -2.01 1.40 3.80
N LEU A 61 -0.84 2.00 3.74
CA LEU A 61 -0.62 3.43 3.99
C LEU A 61 -0.54 4.26 2.71
N ALA A 62 -0.62 3.62 1.57
CA ALA A 62 -0.46 4.20 0.25
C ALA A 62 -1.43 3.55 -0.73
N PRO A 63 -1.44 3.93 -2.00
CA PRO A 63 -2.29 3.29 -3.01
C PRO A 63 -2.16 1.77 -3.00
N MET A 64 -3.28 1.08 -3.15
CA MET A 64 -3.39 -0.36 -2.94
C MET A 64 -3.04 -1.21 -4.17
N THR A 65 -2.25 -0.69 -5.11
CA THR A 65 -1.92 -1.39 -6.35
C THR A 65 -1.27 -2.74 -6.11
N ASN A 66 -0.30 -2.80 -5.18
CA ASN A 66 0.38 -4.06 -4.87
C ASN A 66 -0.57 -5.11 -4.29
N ILE A 67 -1.48 -4.69 -3.41
CA ILE A 67 -2.46 -5.58 -2.80
C ILE A 67 -3.46 -6.06 -3.84
N ALA A 68 -3.95 -5.16 -4.71
CA ALA A 68 -4.85 -5.52 -5.78
C ALA A 68 -4.22 -6.53 -6.74
N MET A 69 -2.96 -6.33 -7.11
CA MET A 69 -2.22 -7.26 -7.96
C MET A 69 -2.03 -8.62 -7.29
N ALA A 70 -1.67 -8.62 -6.01
CA ALA A 70 -1.51 -9.86 -5.25
C ALA A 70 -2.80 -10.68 -5.20
N LEU A 71 -3.93 -10.03 -4.95
CA LEU A 71 -5.24 -10.69 -4.93
C LEU A 71 -5.68 -11.20 -6.30
N ARG A 72 -5.30 -10.52 -7.37
CA ARG A 72 -5.58 -10.98 -8.73
C ARG A 72 -4.74 -12.19 -9.13
N LEU A 73 -3.46 -12.18 -8.76
CA LEU A 73 -2.54 -13.28 -9.08
C LEU A 73 -2.74 -14.49 -8.20
N ALA A 74 -3.16 -14.30 -6.96
CA ALA A 74 -3.34 -15.36 -5.99
C ALA A 74 -4.62 -15.14 -5.17
N PRO A 75 -5.81 -15.42 -5.75
CA PRO A 75 -7.08 -15.21 -5.05
C PRO A 75 -7.22 -16.01 -3.75
N ASP A 76 -6.44 -17.08 -3.59
CA ASP A 76 -6.44 -17.92 -2.39
C ASP A 76 -5.95 -17.18 -1.15
N ILE A 77 -5.12 -16.15 -1.30
CA ILE A 77 -4.58 -15.42 -0.15
C ILE A 77 -5.64 -14.64 0.61
N LYS A 78 -6.75 -14.29 -0.03
CA LYS A 78 -7.84 -13.55 0.59
C LYS A 78 -8.33 -14.21 1.88
N ASP A 79 -8.46 -15.51 1.87
CA ASP A 79 -8.96 -16.27 3.03
C ASP A 79 -7.88 -16.50 4.10
N LYS A 80 -6.62 -16.18 3.78
CA LYS A 80 -5.47 -16.36 4.66
C LYS A 80 -5.04 -15.08 5.36
N ILE A 81 -5.61 -13.95 4.97
CA ILE A 81 -5.34 -12.64 5.58
C ILE A 81 -6.27 -12.46 6.78
N VAL A 82 -5.71 -12.07 7.93
CA VAL A 82 -6.49 -11.80 9.13
C VAL A 82 -7.35 -10.57 8.94
N GLU A 83 -6.74 -9.48 8.49
CA GLU A 83 -7.40 -8.18 8.36
C GLU A 83 -6.64 -7.31 7.37
N VAL A 84 -7.34 -6.45 6.68
CA VAL A 84 -6.77 -5.38 5.86
C VAL A 84 -7.21 -4.05 6.43
N ILE A 85 -6.24 -3.25 6.87
CA ILE A 85 -6.46 -1.90 7.34
C ILE A 85 -5.91 -0.96 6.27
N ALA A 86 -6.77 -0.11 5.72
CA ALA A 86 -6.37 0.78 4.65
C ALA A 86 -6.78 2.22 4.96
N ILE A 87 -5.90 3.15 4.62
CA ILE A 87 -6.24 4.56 4.55
C ILE A 87 -6.75 4.79 3.13
N SER A 88 -8.05 4.97 3.01
CA SER A 88 -8.68 5.12 1.70
C SER A 88 -9.89 6.03 1.77
N GLY A 89 -10.08 6.79 0.71
CA GLY A 89 -11.25 7.64 0.55
C GLY A 89 -11.48 8.66 1.65
N ALA A 90 -12.48 9.46 1.46
CA ALA A 90 -12.99 10.38 2.46
C ALA A 90 -14.51 10.30 2.44
N PHE A 91 -15.09 10.12 3.61
CA PHE A 91 -16.53 10.25 3.78
C PHE A 91 -16.82 11.63 4.33
N GLY A 92 -17.43 12.43 3.62
CA GLY A 92 -17.72 13.76 4.10
C GLY A 92 -17.99 14.66 2.95
N LEU A 93 -18.45 14.42 2.03
CA LEU A 93 -19.26 15.10 1.04
C LEU A 93 -18.82 16.47 0.55
N ASN A 94 -17.81 17.10 1.15
CA ASN A 94 -17.22 18.31 0.61
C ASN A 94 -15.74 18.42 0.98
N GLU A 95 -15.03 19.23 0.25
CA GLU A 95 -13.58 19.39 0.41
C GLU A 95 -13.18 19.91 1.80
N ALA A 96 -14.02 20.72 2.40
CA ALA A 96 -13.74 21.29 3.73
C ALA A 96 -13.81 20.26 4.85
N SER A 97 -14.48 19.14 4.63
CA SER A 97 -14.60 18.05 5.59
C SER A 97 -13.74 16.84 5.24
N PHE A 98 -12.73 17.04 4.41
CA PHE A 98 -11.85 15.97 4.03
C PHE A 98 -11.11 15.40 5.25
N ARG A 99 -11.42 14.17 5.60
CA ARG A 99 -10.74 13.42 6.64
C ARG A 99 -10.41 12.04 6.09
N HIS A 100 -9.23 11.56 6.42
CA HIS A 100 -8.87 10.20 6.05
C HIS A 100 -9.71 9.20 6.85
N GLY A 101 -10.60 8.51 6.15
CA GLY A 101 -11.34 7.41 6.73
C GLY A 101 -10.48 6.17 6.81
N ARG A 102 -10.55 5.47 7.92
CA ARG A 102 -9.94 4.15 8.05
C ARG A 102 -11.03 3.11 7.84
N HIS A 103 -10.77 2.19 6.95
CA HIS A 103 -11.65 1.06 6.74
C HIS A 103 -10.95 -0.22 7.15
N ALA A 104 -11.60 -0.95 8.04
CA ALA A 104 -11.28 -2.36 8.21
C ALA A 104 -12.20 -3.14 7.26
N SER A 105 -11.63 -3.77 6.26
CA SER A 105 -12.40 -4.68 5.44
C SER A 105 -12.27 -6.08 6.01
N LYS A 106 -13.40 -6.62 6.35
CA LYS A 106 -13.51 -7.99 6.83
C LYS A 106 -13.50 -8.97 5.66
#